data_8ddd5ce8950f0eb08973c46a627dbc2d
#
_entry.id   8ddd5ce8950f0eb08973c46a627dbc2d
#
_cell.length_a   1.000
_cell.length_b   1.000
_cell.length_c   1.000
_cell.angle_alpha   90.00
_cell.angle_beta   90.00
_cell.angle_gamma   90.00
#
_symmetry.space_group_name_H-M   'P 1'
#
loop_
_entity.id
_entity.type
_entity.pdbx_description
1 polymer ?
#
loop_
_entity_poly.entity_id
_entity_poly.type
_entity_poly.pdbx_seq_one_letter_code
_entity_poly.pdbx_strand_id
1 'polypeptide(L)'
;MYKPQLEISLRHLRYLSVINRRKTLSAAAIDLGVTQPALSLAVKEIEQQLGTKLFEKRGREKLLTAAGILAVQFADRTLHEAKELAENLRDENQLVRGTLSVGMIDAASLYLLPAAISAFRKVAPEVEIQIVVADSDTLTEQLKDFQLDVAFVVSPPDGIDDSEDFAATVVMEEALLLCTPDIDAGSEPGEWALYPSGSRTRALIDRGLQSVDIRPYTTVESANPQILRQMVSLGLATSVLPESVANSGESIIVTKEIARRKITCIRRANSPSNPKVSALVELGLTVGREYAAD
;
A
#
# COMPACT_ATOMS: atom_id res chain seq x y z
N MET A 1 -42.76 15.38 -15.57
CA MET A 1 -42.49 14.12 -14.89
C MET A 1 -41.36 14.38 -13.88
N TYR A 2 -41.70 14.51 -12.58
CA TYR A 2 -40.74 14.80 -11.52
C TYR A 2 -39.85 13.57 -11.34
N LYS A 3 -38.55 13.63 -11.69
CA LYS A 3 -37.60 12.58 -11.34
C LYS A 3 -37.41 12.64 -9.82
N PRO A 4 -37.63 11.55 -9.08
CA PRO A 4 -37.35 11.56 -7.65
C PRO A 4 -35.92 12.01 -7.41
N GLN A 5 -35.78 13.00 -6.55
CA GLN A 5 -34.46 13.52 -6.15
C GLN A 5 -33.72 12.40 -5.43
N LEU A 6 -32.48 12.15 -5.81
CA LEU A 6 -31.66 11.13 -5.16
C LEU A 6 -31.32 11.57 -3.73
N GLU A 7 -31.88 10.91 -2.72
CA GLU A 7 -31.73 11.26 -1.31
C GLU A 7 -30.76 10.29 -0.60
N ILE A 8 -29.55 10.14 -1.15
CA ILE A 8 -28.49 9.36 -0.50
C ILE A 8 -27.70 10.25 0.44
N SER A 9 -27.72 9.94 1.74
CA SER A 9 -27.00 10.67 2.78
C SER A 9 -25.62 10.06 3.05
N LEU A 10 -24.69 10.83 3.68
CA LEU A 10 -23.40 10.30 4.17
C LEU A 10 -23.58 9.11 5.11
N ARG A 11 -24.68 9.03 5.85
CA ARG A 11 -25.03 7.87 6.67
C ARG A 11 -25.25 6.63 5.83
N HIS A 12 -25.95 6.75 4.70
CA HIS A 12 -26.16 5.67 3.75
C HIS A 12 -24.84 5.19 3.14
N LEU A 13 -23.96 6.12 2.76
CA LEU A 13 -22.65 5.80 2.24
C LEU A 13 -21.78 5.05 3.29
N ARG A 14 -21.82 5.50 4.54
CA ARG A 14 -21.14 4.80 5.65
C ARG A 14 -21.65 3.37 5.84
N TYR A 15 -22.93 3.13 5.64
CA TYR A 15 -23.49 1.77 5.71
C TYR A 15 -22.91 0.88 4.60
N LEU A 16 -22.83 1.35 3.34
CA LEU A 16 -22.27 0.61 2.22
C LEU A 16 -20.78 0.27 2.49
N SER A 17 -20.00 1.25 2.91
CA SER A 17 -18.58 1.09 3.23
C SER A 17 -18.34 0.04 4.32
N VAL A 18 -19.06 0.11 5.45
CA VAL A 18 -18.88 -0.85 6.56
C VAL A 18 -19.37 -2.25 6.18
N ILE A 19 -20.47 -2.38 5.43
CA ILE A 19 -20.94 -3.70 4.97
C ILE A 19 -19.91 -4.38 4.07
N ASN A 20 -19.21 -3.63 3.22
CA ASN A 20 -18.16 -4.17 2.36
C ASN A 20 -16.99 -4.75 3.16
N ARG A 21 -16.61 -4.10 4.27
CA ARG A 21 -15.50 -4.53 5.13
C ARG A 21 -15.83 -5.72 6.02
N ARG A 22 -17.11 -6.13 6.10
CA ARG A 22 -17.59 -7.21 6.97
C ARG A 22 -18.27 -8.31 6.15
N LYS A 23 -17.97 -9.56 6.49
CA LYS A 23 -18.56 -10.73 5.81
C LYS A 23 -20.06 -10.86 5.99
N THR A 24 -20.63 -10.29 7.08
CA THR A 24 -22.06 -10.43 7.42
C THR A 24 -22.68 -9.09 7.82
N LEU A 25 -23.99 -8.93 7.53
CA LEU A 25 -24.76 -7.76 7.97
C LEU A 25 -24.81 -7.61 9.49
N SER A 26 -24.81 -8.72 10.23
CA SER A 26 -24.84 -8.68 11.69
C SER A 26 -23.55 -8.06 12.25
N ALA A 27 -22.39 -8.44 11.71
CA ALA A 27 -21.10 -7.83 12.10
C ALA A 27 -21.05 -6.33 11.72
N ALA A 28 -21.51 -5.97 10.53
CA ALA A 28 -21.58 -4.58 10.10
C ALA A 28 -22.53 -3.74 10.99
N ALA A 29 -23.66 -4.29 11.41
CA ALA A 29 -24.63 -3.61 12.27
C ALA A 29 -24.03 -3.31 13.66
N ILE A 30 -23.26 -4.23 14.22
CA ILE A 30 -22.53 -4.03 15.49
C ILE A 30 -21.56 -2.83 15.36
N ASP A 31 -20.74 -2.82 14.32
CA ASP A 31 -19.77 -1.74 14.08
C ASP A 31 -20.44 -0.38 13.88
N LEU A 32 -21.65 -0.38 13.30
CA LEU A 32 -22.43 0.83 13.03
C LEU A 32 -23.28 1.28 14.23
N GLY A 33 -23.38 0.47 15.29
CA GLY A 33 -24.23 0.76 16.44
C GLY A 33 -25.74 0.74 16.10
N VAL A 34 -26.15 -0.10 15.14
CA VAL A 34 -27.54 -0.22 14.70
C VAL A 34 -28.02 -1.66 14.77
N THR A 35 -29.34 -1.88 14.68
CA THR A 35 -29.86 -3.25 14.59
C THR A 35 -29.72 -3.80 13.16
N GLN A 36 -29.51 -5.11 13.02
CA GLN A 36 -29.40 -5.74 11.71
C GLN A 36 -30.64 -5.56 10.83
N PRO A 37 -31.89 -5.59 11.34
CA PRO A 37 -33.07 -5.25 10.55
C PRO A 37 -33.05 -3.80 10.03
N ALA A 38 -32.66 -2.83 10.86
CA ALA A 38 -32.54 -1.42 10.43
C ALA A 38 -31.49 -1.25 9.33
N LEU A 39 -30.32 -1.89 9.45
CA LEU A 39 -29.30 -1.87 8.40
C LEU A 39 -29.80 -2.53 7.10
N SER A 40 -30.52 -3.63 7.22
CA SER A 40 -31.12 -4.32 6.05
C SER A 40 -32.17 -3.47 5.33
N LEU A 41 -32.95 -2.70 6.09
CA LEU A 41 -33.94 -1.78 5.54
C LEU A 41 -33.27 -0.62 4.81
N ALA A 42 -32.25 0.01 5.43
CA ALA A 42 -31.50 1.09 4.80
C ALA A 42 -30.81 0.65 3.49
N VAL A 43 -30.26 -0.57 3.44
CA VAL A 43 -29.72 -1.12 2.17
C VAL A 43 -30.78 -1.23 1.10
N LYS A 44 -32.00 -1.70 1.44
CA LYS A 44 -33.11 -1.79 0.49
C LYS A 44 -33.54 -0.41 -0.01
N GLU A 45 -33.57 0.59 0.85
CA GLU A 45 -33.90 1.98 0.48
C GLU A 45 -32.87 2.54 -0.49
N ILE A 46 -31.56 2.31 -0.24
CA ILE A 46 -30.50 2.71 -1.17
C ILE A 46 -30.68 2.01 -2.52
N GLU A 47 -30.87 0.69 -2.53
CA GLU A 47 -31.10 -0.10 -3.76
C GLU A 47 -32.33 0.38 -4.52
N GLN A 48 -33.40 0.75 -3.84
CA GLN A 48 -34.59 1.30 -4.43
C GLN A 48 -34.34 2.66 -5.10
N GLN A 49 -33.63 3.55 -4.43
CA GLN A 49 -33.27 4.86 -4.98
C GLN A 49 -32.35 4.77 -6.20
N LEU A 50 -31.41 3.83 -6.16
CA LEU A 50 -30.47 3.58 -7.27
C LEU A 50 -31.09 2.73 -8.40
N GLY A 51 -32.24 2.09 -8.15
CA GLY A 51 -32.93 1.24 -9.13
C GLY A 51 -32.18 -0.06 -9.44
N THR A 52 -31.21 -0.46 -8.58
CA THR A 52 -30.38 -1.66 -8.82
C THR A 52 -30.03 -2.35 -7.52
N LYS A 53 -29.70 -3.65 -7.60
CA LYS A 53 -29.19 -4.40 -6.48
C LYS A 53 -27.70 -4.17 -6.31
N LEU A 54 -27.29 -3.88 -5.08
CA LEU A 54 -25.88 -3.68 -4.71
C LEU A 54 -25.26 -4.92 -4.09
N PHE A 55 -26.10 -5.80 -3.50
CA PHE A 55 -25.63 -7.00 -2.84
C PHE A 55 -26.43 -8.23 -3.29
N GLU A 56 -25.73 -9.34 -3.44
CA GLU A 56 -26.28 -10.67 -3.68
C GLU A 56 -26.04 -11.57 -2.48
N LYS A 57 -26.98 -12.49 -2.21
CA LYS A 57 -26.82 -13.51 -1.18
C LYS A 57 -26.16 -14.77 -1.74
N ARG A 58 -25.06 -15.19 -1.13
CA ARG A 58 -24.48 -16.51 -1.37
C ARG A 58 -24.42 -17.30 -0.04
N GLY A 59 -25.46 -18.05 0.21
CA GLY A 59 -25.62 -18.70 1.52
C GLY A 59 -25.87 -17.68 2.64
N ARG A 60 -24.96 -17.61 3.60
CA ARG A 60 -25.01 -16.65 4.73
C ARG A 60 -24.22 -15.35 4.44
N GLU A 61 -23.43 -15.31 3.38
CA GLU A 61 -22.61 -14.18 3.02
C GLU A 61 -23.35 -13.27 2.04
N LYS A 62 -23.00 -11.98 2.07
CA LYS A 62 -23.38 -10.99 1.08
C LYS A 62 -22.18 -10.66 0.21
N LEU A 63 -22.32 -10.84 -1.09
CA LEU A 63 -21.34 -10.43 -2.09
C LEU A 63 -21.81 -9.16 -2.78
N LEU A 64 -20.86 -8.31 -3.18
CA LEU A 64 -21.14 -7.13 -4.00
C LEU A 64 -21.51 -7.57 -5.44
N THR A 65 -22.51 -6.92 -6.01
CA THR A 65 -22.71 -6.91 -7.46
C THR A 65 -21.73 -5.95 -8.12
N ALA A 66 -21.63 -5.93 -9.46
CA ALA A 66 -20.84 -4.92 -10.18
C ALA A 66 -21.30 -3.48 -9.82
N ALA A 67 -22.61 -3.25 -9.69
CA ALA A 67 -23.17 -1.98 -9.23
C ALA A 67 -22.81 -1.69 -7.76
N GLY A 68 -22.76 -2.75 -6.93
CA GLY A 68 -22.34 -2.66 -5.52
C GLY A 68 -20.90 -2.21 -5.37
N ILE A 69 -19.98 -2.73 -6.19
CA ILE A 69 -18.57 -2.31 -6.21
C ILE A 69 -18.47 -0.82 -6.50
N LEU A 70 -19.13 -0.35 -7.57
CA LEU A 70 -19.14 1.08 -7.92
C LEU A 70 -19.72 1.96 -6.81
N ALA A 71 -20.82 1.50 -6.17
CA ALA A 71 -21.47 2.24 -5.11
C ALA A 71 -20.59 2.32 -3.84
N VAL A 72 -19.84 1.26 -3.51
CA VAL A 72 -18.90 1.25 -2.38
C VAL A 72 -17.71 2.15 -2.67
N GLN A 73 -17.11 2.07 -3.86
CA GLN A 73 -16.01 2.97 -4.26
C GLN A 73 -16.44 4.44 -4.18
N PHE A 74 -17.63 4.77 -4.67
CA PHE A 74 -18.19 6.11 -4.53
C PHE A 74 -18.40 6.50 -3.06
N ALA A 75 -18.90 5.57 -2.24
CA ALA A 75 -19.14 5.81 -0.82
C ALA A 75 -17.84 6.08 -0.06
N ASP A 76 -16.82 5.26 -0.27
CA ASP A 76 -15.51 5.41 0.40
C ASP A 76 -14.84 6.73 -0.01
N ARG A 77 -14.86 7.10 -1.29
CA ARG A 77 -14.37 8.39 -1.78
C ARG A 77 -15.11 9.57 -1.12
N THR A 78 -16.45 9.59 -1.18
CA THR A 78 -17.24 10.72 -0.66
C THR A 78 -17.08 10.87 0.85
N LEU A 79 -16.99 9.78 1.60
CA LEU A 79 -16.76 9.79 3.03
C LEU A 79 -15.37 10.31 3.38
N HIS A 80 -14.36 9.95 2.59
CA HIS A 80 -13.00 10.44 2.75
C HIS A 80 -12.94 11.96 2.49
N GLU A 81 -13.45 12.43 1.36
CA GLU A 81 -13.52 13.85 1.02
C GLU A 81 -14.28 14.67 2.07
N ALA A 82 -15.42 14.14 2.58
CA ALA A 82 -16.18 14.80 3.65
C ALA A 82 -15.38 14.87 4.96
N LYS A 83 -14.61 13.84 5.28
CA LYS A 83 -13.72 13.81 6.46
C LYS A 83 -12.61 14.84 6.29
N GLU A 84 -11.90 14.86 5.14
CA GLU A 84 -10.85 15.84 4.86
C GLU A 84 -11.37 17.28 4.96
N LEU A 85 -12.53 17.56 4.36
CA LEU A 85 -13.18 18.87 4.47
C LEU A 85 -13.43 19.25 5.93
N ALA A 86 -14.00 18.32 6.72
CA ALA A 86 -14.29 18.58 8.13
C ALA A 86 -13.03 18.80 8.98
N GLU A 87 -11.93 18.09 8.66
CA GLU A 87 -10.62 18.28 9.28
C GLU A 87 -10.02 19.65 8.88
N ASN A 88 -10.05 19.98 7.60
CA ASN A 88 -9.52 21.25 7.08
C ASN A 88 -10.25 22.49 7.59
N LEU A 89 -11.56 22.40 7.87
CA LEU A 89 -12.35 23.50 8.42
C LEU A 89 -12.18 23.68 9.94
N ARG A 90 -11.67 22.68 10.65
CA ARG A 90 -11.53 22.73 12.12
C ARG A 90 -10.21 23.30 12.60
N ASP A 91 -9.17 23.30 11.76
CA ASP A 91 -7.82 23.65 12.18
C ASP A 91 -7.18 24.69 11.26
N GLU A 92 -6.88 25.87 11.79
CA GLU A 92 -5.94 26.83 11.17
C GLU A 92 -4.50 26.24 11.10
N ASN A 93 -4.20 25.19 11.90
CA ASN A 93 -2.95 24.43 11.91
C ASN A 93 -3.23 22.95 11.61
N GLN A 94 -3.35 22.62 10.33
CA GLN A 94 -3.74 21.30 9.79
C GLN A 94 -2.81 20.11 10.13
N LEU A 95 -1.70 20.36 10.87
CA LEU A 95 -0.78 19.33 11.37
C LEU A 95 -1.12 18.81 12.77
N VAL A 96 -2.13 19.37 13.44
CA VAL A 96 -2.27 19.19 14.90
C VAL A 96 -2.98 17.90 15.26
N ARG A 97 -4.01 17.46 14.52
CA ARG A 97 -4.87 16.32 14.90
C ARG A 97 -5.37 15.51 13.69
N GLY A 98 -5.98 14.37 13.97
CA GLY A 98 -6.64 13.52 12.99
C GLY A 98 -5.84 12.25 12.69
N THR A 99 -6.23 11.53 11.63
CA THR A 99 -5.60 10.28 11.22
C THR A 99 -4.83 10.47 9.93
N LEU A 100 -3.70 9.78 9.80
CA LEU A 100 -2.92 9.65 8.57
C LEU A 100 -2.76 8.16 8.25
N SER A 101 -3.40 7.71 7.16
CA SER A 101 -3.34 6.32 6.70
C SER A 101 -2.23 6.17 5.66
N VAL A 102 -1.17 5.44 6.02
CA VAL A 102 0.05 5.30 5.24
C VAL A 102 0.22 3.86 4.77
N GLY A 103 0.26 3.66 3.45
CA GLY A 103 0.66 2.40 2.84
C GLY A 103 2.16 2.33 2.62
N MET A 104 2.76 1.18 2.81
CA MET A 104 4.18 0.99 2.52
C MET A 104 4.53 -0.45 2.20
N ILE A 105 5.48 -0.66 1.30
CA ILE A 105 6.05 -1.98 1.05
C ILE A 105 6.95 -2.42 2.21
N ASP A 106 7.18 -3.74 2.36
CA ASP A 106 8.02 -4.30 3.43
C ASP A 106 9.37 -3.59 3.56
N ALA A 107 10.09 -3.40 2.48
CA ALA A 107 11.41 -2.76 2.51
C ALA A 107 11.34 -1.31 3.02
N ALA A 108 10.35 -0.53 2.60
CA ALA A 108 10.17 0.84 3.09
C ALA A 108 9.84 0.87 4.58
N SER A 109 9.06 -0.12 5.07
CA SER A 109 8.71 -0.25 6.48
C SER A 109 9.89 -0.59 7.39
N LEU A 110 10.91 -1.23 6.83
CA LEU A 110 12.09 -1.67 7.59
C LEU A 110 13.22 -0.62 7.60
N TYR A 111 13.44 0.08 6.49
CA TYR A 111 14.66 0.85 6.29
C TYR A 111 14.44 2.35 6.08
N LEU A 112 13.38 2.75 5.37
CA LEU A 112 13.15 4.15 5.01
C LEU A 112 12.23 4.87 6.02
N LEU A 113 11.05 4.32 6.25
CA LEU A 113 9.97 5.03 6.95
C LEU A 113 10.07 5.06 8.48
N PRO A 114 10.76 4.14 9.20
CA PRO A 114 10.85 4.25 10.65
C PRO A 114 11.44 5.58 11.11
N ALA A 115 12.50 6.06 10.44
CA ALA A 115 13.12 7.37 10.75
C ALA A 115 12.17 8.54 10.41
N ALA A 116 11.54 8.50 9.22
CA ALA A 116 10.57 9.52 8.80
C ALA A 116 9.35 9.58 9.73
N ILE A 117 8.79 8.44 10.13
CA ILE A 117 7.66 8.36 11.06
C ILE A 117 8.06 8.84 12.45
N SER A 118 9.26 8.49 12.93
CA SER A 118 9.78 8.97 14.21
C SER A 118 9.92 10.50 14.23
N ALA A 119 10.44 11.08 13.14
CA ALA A 119 10.52 12.53 12.97
C ALA A 119 9.13 13.18 12.86
N PHE A 120 8.21 12.57 12.11
CA PHE A 120 6.84 13.05 11.96
C PHE A 120 6.11 13.12 13.31
N ARG A 121 6.24 12.10 14.18
CA ARG A 121 5.64 12.10 15.52
C ARG A 121 6.13 13.23 16.42
N LYS A 122 7.32 13.78 16.17
CA LYS A 122 7.83 14.94 16.93
C LYS A 122 7.17 16.25 16.50
N VAL A 123 6.85 16.38 15.21
CA VAL A 123 6.22 17.61 14.67
C VAL A 123 4.69 17.56 14.71
N ALA A 124 4.10 16.37 14.73
CA ALA A 124 2.65 16.15 14.74
C ALA A 124 2.26 15.05 15.76
N PRO A 125 2.47 15.28 17.08
CA PRO A 125 2.31 14.26 18.12
C PRO A 125 0.87 13.78 18.32
N GLU A 126 -0.13 14.59 17.96
CA GLU A 126 -1.55 14.26 18.13
C GLU A 126 -2.17 13.64 16.84
N VAL A 127 -1.37 13.43 15.80
CA VAL A 127 -1.81 12.72 14.59
C VAL A 127 -1.69 11.21 14.81
N GLU A 128 -2.79 10.49 14.68
CA GLU A 128 -2.81 9.03 14.69
C GLU A 128 -2.33 8.50 13.32
N ILE A 129 -1.19 7.81 13.30
CA ILE A 129 -0.69 7.18 12.08
C ILE A 129 -1.18 5.73 12.03
N GLN A 130 -1.90 5.38 10.96
CA GLN A 130 -2.29 4.02 10.65
C GLN A 130 -1.43 3.50 9.51
N ILE A 131 -0.76 2.36 9.71
CA ILE A 131 0.20 1.81 8.75
C ILE A 131 -0.37 0.51 8.17
N VAL A 132 -0.32 0.42 6.84
CA VAL A 132 -0.64 -0.80 6.10
C VAL A 132 0.60 -1.22 5.33
N VAL A 133 1.03 -2.48 5.54
CA VAL A 133 2.15 -3.08 4.78
C VAL A 133 1.56 -4.08 3.79
N ALA A 134 1.83 -3.88 2.51
CA ALA A 134 1.38 -4.75 1.42
C ALA A 134 2.30 -4.59 0.19
N ASP A 135 2.01 -5.34 -0.89
CA ASP A 135 2.65 -5.14 -2.18
C ASP A 135 2.24 -3.82 -2.86
N SER A 136 3.04 -3.37 -3.83
CA SER A 136 2.86 -2.07 -4.48
C SER A 136 1.50 -1.94 -5.19
N ASP A 137 1.00 -3.00 -5.81
CA ASP A 137 -0.25 -2.93 -6.57
C ASP A 137 -1.46 -2.89 -5.64
N THR A 138 -1.44 -3.70 -4.58
CA THR A 138 -2.45 -3.64 -3.51
C THR A 138 -2.50 -2.25 -2.86
N LEU A 139 -1.34 -1.65 -2.56
CA LEU A 139 -1.28 -0.30 -1.98
C LEU A 139 -1.79 0.76 -2.95
N THR A 140 -1.49 0.63 -4.24
CA THR A 140 -1.97 1.54 -5.29
C THR A 140 -3.50 1.48 -5.40
N GLU A 141 -4.08 0.27 -5.38
CA GLU A 141 -5.54 0.10 -5.37
C GLU A 141 -6.18 0.67 -4.10
N GLN A 142 -5.61 0.40 -2.92
CA GLN A 142 -6.12 0.94 -1.66
C GLN A 142 -6.05 2.48 -1.63
N LEU A 143 -5.01 3.08 -2.22
CA LEU A 143 -4.91 4.53 -2.36
C LEU A 143 -6.00 5.07 -3.30
N LYS A 144 -6.26 4.39 -4.42
CA LYS A 144 -7.34 4.71 -5.35
C LYS A 144 -8.72 4.61 -4.69
N ASP A 145 -8.91 3.62 -3.85
CA ASP A 145 -10.17 3.36 -3.12
C ASP A 145 -10.29 4.19 -1.82
N PHE A 146 -9.46 5.22 -1.64
CA PHE A 146 -9.49 6.14 -0.49
C PHE A 146 -9.31 5.46 0.88
N GLN A 147 -8.70 4.28 0.91
CA GLN A 147 -8.35 3.58 2.15
C GLN A 147 -7.02 4.07 2.73
N LEU A 148 -6.18 4.69 1.89
CA LEU A 148 -4.92 5.31 2.24
C LEU A 148 -4.90 6.78 1.83
N ASP A 149 -4.16 7.59 2.57
CA ASP A 149 -3.87 8.99 2.24
C ASP A 149 -2.63 9.10 1.34
N VAL A 150 -1.67 8.23 1.55
CA VAL A 150 -0.37 8.18 0.86
C VAL A 150 0.15 6.75 0.85
N ALA A 151 0.89 6.39 -0.20
CA ALA A 151 1.55 5.09 -0.26
C ALA A 151 3.00 5.21 -0.76
N PHE A 152 3.89 4.39 -0.16
CA PHE A 152 5.29 4.25 -0.55
C PHE A 152 5.45 2.89 -1.24
N VAL A 153 5.66 2.94 -2.54
CA VAL A 153 5.64 1.77 -3.44
C VAL A 153 6.91 1.69 -4.27
N VAL A 154 7.19 0.53 -4.86
CA VAL A 154 8.20 0.43 -5.93
C VAL A 154 7.58 0.96 -7.21
N SER A 155 8.28 1.84 -7.92
CA SER A 155 7.85 2.29 -9.25
C SER A 155 7.70 1.11 -10.21
N PRO A 156 6.73 1.17 -11.14
CA PRO A 156 6.65 0.19 -12.22
C PRO A 156 7.97 0.12 -13.00
N PRO A 157 8.33 -1.05 -13.58
CA PRO A 157 9.54 -1.20 -14.37
C PRO A 157 9.62 -0.28 -15.60
N ASP A 158 8.49 0.20 -16.08
CA ASP A 158 8.37 1.03 -17.30
C ASP A 158 8.22 2.53 -17.03
N GLY A 159 8.34 2.96 -15.76
CA GLY A 159 8.25 4.38 -15.43
C GLY A 159 7.97 4.69 -13.96
N ILE A 160 7.35 5.83 -13.73
CA ILE A 160 6.87 6.29 -12.42
C ILE A 160 5.34 6.17 -12.45
N ASP A 161 4.74 5.92 -11.29
CA ASP A 161 3.26 5.89 -11.12
C ASP A 161 2.58 7.27 -11.33
N ASP A 162 3.24 8.21 -12.02
CA ASP A 162 2.67 9.52 -12.33
C ASP A 162 1.62 9.39 -13.43
N SER A 163 0.39 9.77 -13.12
CA SER A 163 -0.77 9.61 -14.00
C SER A 163 -1.82 10.68 -13.71
N GLU A 164 -2.90 10.71 -14.47
CA GLU A 164 -4.04 11.59 -14.15
C GLU A 164 -4.65 11.28 -12.77
N ASP A 165 -4.51 10.06 -12.28
CA ASP A 165 -5.05 9.63 -10.99
C ASP A 165 -4.07 9.87 -9.82
N PHE A 166 -2.76 9.83 -10.05
CA PHE A 166 -1.74 9.88 -9.02
C PHE A 166 -0.63 10.90 -9.32
N ALA A 167 -0.23 11.63 -8.29
CA ALA A 167 1.02 12.40 -8.27
C ALA A 167 2.09 11.58 -7.55
N ALA A 168 3.24 11.41 -8.19
CA ALA A 168 4.34 10.59 -7.72
C ALA A 168 5.58 11.40 -7.41
N THR A 169 6.29 11.03 -6.34
CA THR A 169 7.56 11.64 -5.94
C THR A 169 8.55 10.53 -5.58
N VAL A 170 9.66 10.43 -6.30
CA VAL A 170 10.72 9.47 -5.95
C VAL A 170 11.38 9.90 -4.65
N VAL A 171 11.35 9.03 -3.64
CA VAL A 171 11.93 9.29 -2.31
C VAL A 171 13.28 8.62 -2.13
N MET A 172 13.52 7.49 -2.80
CA MET A 172 14.79 6.77 -2.75
C MET A 172 15.01 5.97 -4.03
N GLU A 173 16.26 5.84 -4.43
CA GLU A 173 16.70 4.89 -5.45
C GLU A 173 17.80 4.03 -4.87
N GLU A 174 17.71 2.71 -5.05
CA GLU A 174 18.71 1.76 -4.52
C GLU A 174 19.02 0.65 -5.53
N ALA A 175 20.24 0.11 -5.43
CA ALA A 175 20.67 -1.04 -6.20
C ALA A 175 20.00 -2.33 -5.70
N LEU A 176 19.79 -3.25 -6.62
CA LEU A 176 19.40 -4.64 -6.37
C LEU A 176 20.62 -5.52 -6.69
N LEU A 177 21.23 -6.05 -5.64
CA LEU A 177 22.53 -6.71 -5.67
C LEU A 177 22.37 -8.23 -5.66
N LEU A 178 23.15 -8.92 -6.51
CA LEU A 178 23.26 -10.37 -6.49
C LEU A 178 24.07 -10.79 -5.26
N CYS A 179 23.45 -11.60 -4.43
CA CYS A 179 24.00 -12.09 -3.16
C CYS A 179 24.07 -13.62 -3.17
N THR A 180 25.24 -14.14 -2.87
CA THR A 180 25.50 -15.57 -2.74
C THR A 180 25.96 -15.89 -1.31
N PRO A 181 25.78 -17.13 -0.85
CA PRO A 181 26.34 -17.56 0.43
C PRO A 181 27.86 -17.43 0.48
N ASP A 182 28.38 -17.09 1.66
CA ASP A 182 29.81 -17.18 1.96
C ASP A 182 30.14 -18.62 2.41
N ILE A 183 30.22 -19.52 1.44
CA ILE A 183 30.56 -20.93 1.64
C ILE A 183 31.77 -21.28 0.77
N ASP A 184 32.58 -22.24 1.24
CA ASP A 184 33.79 -22.69 0.53
C ASP A 184 33.52 -23.01 -0.95
N ALA A 185 34.41 -22.54 -1.80
CA ALA A 185 34.31 -22.63 -3.26
C ALA A 185 34.11 -24.09 -3.74
N GLY A 186 32.91 -24.42 -4.13
CA GLY A 186 32.54 -25.74 -4.67
C GLY A 186 31.05 -26.07 -4.59
N SER A 187 30.28 -25.34 -3.83
CA SER A 187 28.84 -25.54 -3.70
C SER A 187 28.12 -24.26 -4.15
N GLU A 188 27.87 -24.09 -5.43
CA GLU A 188 26.89 -23.10 -5.87
C GLU A 188 25.49 -23.59 -5.45
N PRO A 189 24.76 -22.87 -4.62
CA PRO A 189 23.36 -23.22 -4.37
C PRO A 189 22.61 -23.06 -5.69
N GLY A 190 22.18 -24.19 -6.27
CA GLY A 190 21.37 -24.20 -7.48
C GLY A 190 19.98 -23.59 -7.26
N GLU A 191 19.64 -23.24 -6.01
CA GLU A 191 18.34 -22.76 -5.58
C GLU A 191 18.34 -21.25 -5.35
N TRP A 192 17.21 -20.63 -5.63
CA TRP A 192 17.04 -19.18 -5.51
C TRP A 192 15.90 -18.83 -4.56
N ALA A 193 16.16 -17.84 -3.71
CA ALA A 193 15.15 -17.17 -2.89
C ALA A 193 14.89 -15.76 -3.45
N LEU A 194 13.72 -15.52 -3.97
CA LEU A 194 13.41 -14.27 -4.68
C LEU A 194 12.09 -13.65 -4.17
N TYR A 195 11.85 -12.42 -4.58
CA TYR A 195 10.56 -11.77 -4.37
C TYR A 195 9.45 -12.55 -5.09
N PRO A 196 8.17 -12.46 -4.62
CA PRO A 196 7.05 -13.14 -5.24
C PRO A 196 6.92 -12.82 -6.73
N SER A 197 6.61 -13.83 -7.51
CA SER A 197 6.31 -13.66 -8.94
C SER A 197 5.14 -12.69 -9.10
N GLY A 198 5.27 -11.73 -10.03
CA GLY A 198 4.29 -10.66 -10.23
C GLY A 198 4.53 -9.40 -9.41
N SER A 199 5.42 -9.39 -8.41
CA SER A 199 5.77 -8.14 -7.72
C SER A 199 6.64 -7.23 -8.60
N ARG A 200 6.52 -5.90 -8.42
CA ARG A 200 7.30 -4.92 -9.21
C ARG A 200 8.81 -5.11 -9.01
N THR A 201 9.26 -5.40 -7.78
CA THR A 201 10.67 -5.70 -7.51
C THR A 201 11.12 -6.95 -8.26
N ARG A 202 10.31 -8.03 -8.27
CA ARG A 202 10.63 -9.25 -9.00
C ARG A 202 10.74 -9.00 -10.51
N ALA A 203 9.85 -8.21 -11.09
CA ALA A 203 9.92 -7.87 -12.50
C ALA A 203 11.22 -7.14 -12.88
N LEU A 204 11.73 -6.25 -12.01
CA LEU A 204 13.03 -5.59 -12.20
C LEU A 204 14.18 -6.60 -12.12
N ILE A 205 14.15 -7.49 -11.13
CA ILE A 205 15.15 -8.55 -10.94
C ILE A 205 15.18 -9.49 -12.15
N ASP A 206 14.04 -9.97 -12.61
CA ASP A 206 13.94 -10.90 -13.75
C ASP A 206 14.49 -10.28 -15.02
N ARG A 207 14.19 -9.01 -15.31
CA ARG A 207 14.79 -8.27 -16.44
C ARG A 207 16.31 -8.16 -16.31
N GLY A 208 16.81 -7.84 -15.12
CA GLY A 208 18.23 -7.73 -14.85
C GLY A 208 18.96 -9.07 -14.99
N LEU A 209 18.43 -10.15 -14.43
CA LEU A 209 18.99 -11.49 -14.53
C LEU A 209 18.98 -11.99 -15.99
N GLN A 210 17.92 -11.72 -16.73
CA GLN A 210 17.84 -12.05 -18.16
C GLN A 210 18.90 -11.33 -18.97
N SER A 211 19.24 -10.09 -18.65
CA SER A 211 20.26 -9.30 -19.35
C SER A 211 21.68 -9.87 -19.20
N VAL A 212 21.91 -10.72 -18.20
CA VAL A 212 23.17 -11.39 -17.90
C VAL A 212 23.09 -12.91 -18.09
N ASP A 213 22.04 -13.38 -18.78
CA ASP A 213 21.77 -14.79 -19.12
C ASP A 213 21.67 -15.73 -17.90
N ILE A 214 21.18 -15.23 -16.78
CA ILE A 214 20.88 -16.02 -15.57
C ILE A 214 19.41 -16.36 -15.55
N ARG A 215 19.11 -17.66 -15.39
CA ARG A 215 17.75 -18.20 -15.26
C ARG A 215 17.58 -18.87 -13.92
N PRO A 216 17.03 -18.18 -12.91
CA PRO A 216 16.91 -18.71 -11.56
C PRO A 216 15.88 -19.83 -11.49
N TYR A 217 16.22 -20.90 -10.75
CA TYR A 217 15.23 -21.86 -10.26
C TYR A 217 14.79 -21.45 -8.85
N THR A 218 13.67 -20.77 -8.76
CA THR A 218 13.16 -20.20 -7.50
C THR A 218 12.47 -21.26 -6.67
N THR A 219 12.96 -21.51 -5.45
CA THR A 219 12.40 -22.46 -4.48
C THR A 219 11.73 -21.76 -3.30
N VAL A 220 12.13 -20.52 -3.01
CA VAL A 220 11.56 -19.69 -1.93
C VAL A 220 11.11 -18.35 -2.49
N GLU A 221 9.89 -17.96 -2.18
CA GLU A 221 9.37 -16.62 -2.48
C GLU A 221 9.00 -15.89 -1.19
N SER A 222 9.47 -14.64 -1.04
CA SER A 222 9.10 -13.78 0.09
C SER A 222 9.12 -12.31 -0.33
N ALA A 223 8.11 -11.54 0.09
CA ALA A 223 8.10 -10.08 -0.04
C ALA A 223 9.05 -9.41 0.97
N ASN A 224 9.36 -10.10 2.07
CA ASN A 224 10.26 -9.59 3.11
C ASN A 224 11.73 -9.87 2.75
N PRO A 225 12.52 -8.82 2.49
CA PRO A 225 13.91 -8.96 2.07
C PRO A 225 14.83 -9.57 3.15
N GLN A 226 14.47 -9.44 4.43
CA GLN A 226 15.25 -10.07 5.52
C GLN A 226 15.13 -11.59 5.51
N ILE A 227 13.97 -12.13 5.15
CA ILE A 227 13.79 -13.58 4.99
C ILE A 227 14.67 -14.07 3.83
N LEU A 228 14.67 -13.36 2.69
CA LEU A 228 15.52 -13.70 1.55
C LEU A 228 17.00 -13.66 1.94
N ARG A 229 17.42 -12.60 2.65
CA ARG A 229 18.79 -12.49 3.17
C ARG A 229 19.15 -13.65 4.09
N GLN A 230 18.24 -14.05 4.98
CA GLN A 230 18.46 -15.18 5.89
C GLN A 230 18.67 -16.49 5.13
N MET A 231 17.96 -16.74 4.04
CA MET A 231 18.17 -17.92 3.19
C MET A 231 19.59 -17.93 2.61
N VAL A 232 20.09 -16.76 2.16
CA VAL A 232 21.47 -16.63 1.65
C VAL A 232 22.48 -16.87 2.76
N SER A 233 22.33 -16.23 3.93
CA SER A 233 23.28 -16.33 5.04
C SER A 233 23.38 -17.76 5.64
N LEU A 234 22.32 -18.55 5.51
CA LEU A 234 22.31 -19.96 5.92
C LEU A 234 22.87 -20.91 4.85
N GLY A 235 23.32 -20.41 3.70
CA GLY A 235 23.83 -21.25 2.62
C GLY A 235 22.77 -21.99 1.83
N LEU A 236 21.49 -21.62 1.96
CA LEU A 236 20.37 -22.36 1.37
C LEU A 236 20.01 -21.88 -0.05
N ALA A 237 20.30 -20.61 -0.39
CA ALA A 237 19.89 -20.06 -1.68
C ALA A 237 20.76 -18.88 -2.10
N THR A 238 20.76 -18.58 -3.40
CA THR A 238 21.20 -17.31 -3.99
C THR A 238 20.01 -16.35 -4.03
N SER A 239 20.24 -15.04 -3.91
CA SER A 239 19.17 -14.03 -3.98
C SER A 239 19.62 -12.75 -4.67
N VAL A 240 18.66 -11.89 -5.00
CA VAL A 240 18.91 -10.50 -5.37
C VAL A 240 18.24 -9.62 -4.34
N LEU A 241 19.06 -8.88 -3.58
CA LEU A 241 18.64 -8.12 -2.43
C LEU A 241 18.83 -6.62 -2.65
N PRO A 242 17.99 -5.77 -2.04
CA PRO A 242 18.26 -4.34 -1.98
C PRO A 242 19.59 -4.07 -1.28
N GLU A 243 20.32 -3.06 -1.72
CA GLU A 243 21.61 -2.65 -1.16
C GLU A 243 21.53 -2.41 0.35
N SER A 244 20.47 -1.77 0.83
CA SER A 244 20.17 -1.56 2.25
C SER A 244 20.09 -2.85 3.08
N VAL A 245 19.74 -3.96 2.44
CA VAL A 245 19.64 -5.29 3.07
C VAL A 245 20.92 -6.10 2.87
N ALA A 246 21.47 -6.07 1.66
CA ALA A 246 22.68 -6.81 1.32
C ALA A 246 23.85 -6.44 2.23
N ASN A 247 24.02 -5.15 2.50
CA ASN A 247 25.11 -4.62 3.30
C ASN A 247 24.86 -4.69 4.82
N SER A 248 23.69 -5.14 5.27
CA SER A 248 23.35 -5.24 6.70
C SER A 248 23.88 -6.53 7.35
N GLY A 249 25.17 -6.58 7.72
CA GLY A 249 25.79 -7.70 8.45
C GLY A 249 26.66 -8.60 7.58
N GLU A 250 27.21 -9.66 8.20
CA GLU A 250 28.17 -10.58 7.61
C GLU A 250 27.50 -11.83 6.99
N SER A 251 28.31 -12.76 6.47
CA SER A 251 27.90 -14.10 5.98
C SER A 251 27.21 -14.15 4.62
N ILE A 252 27.32 -13.11 3.79
CA ILE A 252 26.91 -13.15 2.39
C ILE A 252 27.95 -12.46 1.52
N ILE A 253 28.11 -12.94 0.28
CA ILE A 253 28.97 -12.31 -0.72
C ILE A 253 28.08 -11.51 -1.68
N VAL A 254 28.33 -10.20 -1.75
CA VAL A 254 27.74 -9.32 -2.74
C VAL A 254 28.60 -9.34 -4.00
N THR A 255 28.04 -9.71 -5.16
CA THR A 255 28.83 -9.94 -6.37
C THR A 255 28.67 -8.82 -7.40
N LYS A 256 27.46 -8.44 -7.76
CA LYS A 256 27.20 -7.40 -8.76
C LYS A 256 25.80 -6.79 -8.63
N GLU A 257 25.64 -5.60 -9.19
CA GLU A 257 24.32 -4.98 -9.40
C GLU A 257 23.60 -5.69 -10.54
N ILE A 258 22.34 -6.08 -10.30
CA ILE A 258 21.46 -6.73 -11.27
C ILE A 258 20.47 -5.73 -11.85
N ALA A 259 19.91 -4.85 -11.01
CA ALA A 259 18.95 -3.84 -11.39
C ALA A 259 18.97 -2.68 -10.38
N ARG A 260 18.21 -1.65 -10.64
CA ARG A 260 17.90 -0.58 -9.68
C ARG A 260 16.41 -0.49 -9.49
N ARG A 261 15.96 -0.11 -8.30
CA ARG A 261 14.55 0.19 -8.04
C ARG A 261 14.38 1.58 -7.44
N LYS A 262 13.26 2.20 -7.73
CA LYS A 262 12.85 3.47 -7.15
C LYS A 262 11.73 3.20 -6.15
N ILE A 263 11.88 3.70 -4.92
CA ILE A 263 10.79 3.79 -3.97
C ILE A 263 10.17 5.17 -4.15
N THR A 264 8.90 5.16 -4.49
CA THR A 264 8.14 6.34 -4.86
C THR A 264 6.99 6.52 -3.87
N CYS A 265 6.85 7.73 -3.39
CA CYS A 265 5.65 8.16 -2.69
C CYS A 265 4.59 8.52 -3.73
N ILE A 266 3.44 7.86 -3.68
CA ILE A 266 2.27 8.18 -4.50
C ILE A 266 1.13 8.72 -3.66
N ARG A 267 0.41 9.69 -4.21
CA ARG A 267 -0.80 10.30 -3.66
C ARG A 267 -1.80 10.55 -4.77
N ARG A 268 -3.08 10.67 -4.45
CA ARG A 268 -4.09 11.03 -5.46
C ARG A 268 -3.81 12.44 -6.01
N ALA A 269 -3.80 12.59 -7.35
CA ALA A 269 -3.48 13.85 -8.01
C ALA A 269 -4.50 14.96 -7.73
N ASN A 270 -5.79 14.60 -7.64
CA ASN A 270 -6.91 15.53 -7.51
C ASN A 270 -7.43 15.66 -6.07
N SER A 271 -6.71 15.14 -5.06
CA SER A 271 -7.06 15.37 -3.65
C SER A 271 -6.62 16.77 -3.20
N PRO A 272 -7.40 17.42 -2.31
CA PRO A 272 -6.96 18.63 -1.63
C PRO A 272 -5.58 18.45 -1.00
N SER A 273 -4.82 19.54 -0.89
CA SER A 273 -3.52 19.49 -0.22
C SER A 273 -3.72 19.04 1.24
N ASN A 274 -3.10 17.91 1.61
CA ASN A 274 -3.09 17.42 2.97
C ASN A 274 -1.72 17.68 3.62
N PRO A 275 -1.61 18.66 4.54
CA PRO A 275 -0.35 19.02 5.17
C PRO A 275 0.34 17.88 5.89
N LYS A 276 -0.43 16.92 6.45
CA LYS A 276 0.10 15.72 7.10
C LYS A 276 0.85 14.86 6.09
N VAL A 277 0.27 14.64 4.90
CA VAL A 277 0.92 13.92 3.80
C VAL A 277 2.17 14.66 3.35
N SER A 278 2.08 15.99 3.12
CA SER A 278 3.22 16.79 2.67
C SER A 278 4.39 16.72 3.65
N ALA A 279 4.11 16.87 4.95
CA ALA A 279 5.14 16.77 5.99
C ALA A 279 5.80 15.39 6.04
N LEU A 280 5.02 14.29 5.94
CA LEU A 280 5.59 12.95 5.92
C LEU A 280 6.46 12.70 4.67
N VAL A 281 6.02 13.20 3.50
CA VAL A 281 6.78 13.08 2.24
C VAL A 281 8.11 13.83 2.32
N GLU A 282 8.13 15.06 2.84
CA GLU A 282 9.36 15.83 3.03
C GLU A 282 10.35 15.13 3.98
N LEU A 283 9.86 14.56 5.06
CA LEU A 283 10.68 13.76 5.97
C LEU A 283 11.19 12.48 5.29
N GLY A 284 10.36 11.80 4.49
CA GLY A 284 10.79 10.65 3.70
C GLY A 284 11.88 11.00 2.69
N LEU A 285 11.76 12.15 2.02
CA LEU A 285 12.79 12.66 1.10
C LEU A 285 14.11 12.99 1.81
N THR A 286 14.04 13.50 3.03
CA THR A 286 15.24 13.81 3.83
C THR A 286 15.97 12.51 4.18
N VAL A 287 15.26 11.51 4.71
CA VAL A 287 15.82 10.20 5.04
C VAL A 287 16.36 9.50 3.79
N GLY A 288 15.65 9.56 2.66
CA GLY A 288 16.10 8.95 1.40
C GLY A 288 17.40 9.56 0.86
N ARG A 289 17.63 10.87 1.07
CA ARG A 289 18.88 11.53 0.70
C ARG A 289 20.05 11.15 1.61
N GLU A 290 19.80 10.97 2.91
CA GLU A 290 20.81 10.48 3.86
C GLU A 290 21.26 9.07 3.48
N TYR A 291 20.31 8.21 3.10
CA TYR A 291 20.60 6.84 2.62
C TYR A 291 21.44 6.81 1.33
N ALA A 292 21.29 7.79 0.45
CA ALA A 292 22.05 7.86 -0.80
C ALA A 292 23.46 8.45 -0.61
N ALA A 293 23.76 9.05 0.54
CA ALA A 293 25.03 9.69 0.86
C ALA A 293 25.98 8.78 1.66
N ASP A 294 25.45 7.75 2.31
CA ASP A 294 26.20 6.69 3.03
C ASP A 294 26.55 5.51 2.08
#